data_2288b1971898cb325afae469851de86c
#
_entry.id   2288b1971898cb325afae469851de86c
#
_cell.length_a   1.000
_cell.length_b   1.000
_cell.length_c   1.000
_cell.angle_alpha   90.00
_cell.angle_beta   90.00
_cell.angle_gamma   90.00
#
_symmetry.space_group_name_H-M   'P 1'
#
loop_
_entity.id
_entity.type
_entity.pdbx_description
1 polymer ?
#
loop_
_entity_poly.entity_id
_entity_poly.type
_entity_poly.pdbx_seq_one_letter_code
_entity_poly.pdbx_strand_id
1 'polypeptide(L)'
;DDSAPSAQANLAAGQSPAWHGMGTDPEGHRNAAALSGFKSAEHGGRGYSQLVFDDSDGQLRTQLATTQAYSQLNLGHLIHQQDNRRGSFRGQGFELRTDGYGAVRGQAGLLVTTYRDAVSGQAVPTGDNAAGIALIKQAKQLTASLSQGAVTHQTAALSTGQDDNAPLAKQEKAALGMVDGKALDAAKQDAASGNTTTQGKVPHQGEAMAQLAGRAGLVAVAGQDLQFANGESLALASGQDTNVAVGKQARVHAGQGIGVAAGLSQAGDSNIGLQLTAGQDDIDVQAQHDALNLLSEQGLTLVSANLNVDFAAAKRIRLATAEGASITLENGNITVECPGPITYKTEQRTFAGPVNQSYPLPLFPQSVCLECMLKAAAQRVPFSTLQ
;
A
#
# COMPACT_ATOMS: atom_id res chain seq x y z
N ASP A 1 -11.56 -37.64 -32.56
CA ASP A 1 -11.69 -39.01 -32.14
C ASP A 1 -10.36 -39.48 -31.60
N ASP A 2 -10.46 -40.12 -30.48
CA ASP A 2 -9.33 -40.63 -29.76
C ASP A 2 -8.78 -41.87 -30.33
N SER A 3 -9.55 -42.53 -31.12
CA SER A 3 -9.15 -43.66 -31.89
C SER A 3 -8.27 -43.29 -33.07
N ALA A 4 -8.28 -42.05 -33.50
CA ALA A 4 -7.36 -41.59 -34.56
C ALA A 4 -6.02 -41.22 -33.92
N PRO A 5 -5.04 -42.11 -34.00
CA PRO A 5 -3.75 -41.84 -33.43
C PRO A 5 -3.08 -40.68 -34.16
N SER A 6 -2.43 -39.80 -33.43
CA SER A 6 -1.46 -38.94 -34.09
C SER A 6 -0.43 -39.79 -34.77
N ALA A 7 0.15 -39.26 -35.83
CA ALA A 7 1.17 -39.98 -36.61
C ALA A 7 2.32 -40.52 -35.76
N GLN A 8 2.49 -39.98 -34.62
CA GLN A 8 3.62 -40.30 -33.77
C GLN A 8 3.32 -41.19 -32.60
N ALA A 9 2.15 -41.66 -32.48
CA ALA A 9 1.82 -42.74 -31.58
C ALA A 9 2.30 -42.62 -30.12
N ASN A 10 2.60 -41.41 -29.66
CA ASN A 10 2.90 -41.26 -28.25
C ASN A 10 1.63 -41.05 -27.38
N LEU A 11 0.56 -41.47 -27.89
CA LEU A 11 -0.77 -41.33 -27.40
C LEU A 11 -1.00 -41.98 -26.05
N ALA A 12 -0.58 -43.17 -25.94
CA ALA A 12 -0.83 -43.96 -24.76
C ALA A 12 0.39 -44.02 -23.83
N ALA A 13 0.89 -42.89 -23.42
CA ALA A 13 2.04 -42.84 -22.53
C ALA A 13 3.32 -43.48 -23.11
N GLY A 14 3.39 -43.64 -24.41
CA GLY A 14 4.59 -44.11 -25.07
C GLY A 14 5.74 -43.12 -24.94
N GLN A 15 6.97 -43.61 -25.06
CA GLN A 15 8.18 -42.80 -24.95
C GLN A 15 8.59 -42.12 -26.26
N SER A 16 7.64 -41.86 -27.13
CA SER A 16 7.95 -41.13 -28.35
C SER A 16 8.44 -39.72 -28.05
N PRO A 17 9.64 -39.32 -28.46
CA PRO A 17 10.20 -38.02 -28.11
C PRO A 17 9.51 -36.86 -28.82
N ALA A 18 8.76 -37.14 -29.87
CA ALA A 18 8.04 -36.12 -30.63
C ALA A 18 6.68 -36.63 -31.10
N TRP A 19 5.75 -35.74 -31.30
CA TRP A 19 4.45 -36.05 -31.89
C TRP A 19 3.92 -34.89 -32.71
N HIS A 20 3.01 -35.19 -33.62
CA HIS A 20 2.27 -34.22 -34.41
C HIS A 20 0.79 -34.43 -34.20
N GLY A 21 0.04 -33.34 -34.23
CA GLY A 21 -1.42 -33.37 -34.15
C GLY A 21 -2.01 -33.89 -35.45
N MET A 22 -1.90 -35.16 -35.69
CA MET A 22 -2.50 -35.79 -36.84
C MET A 22 -3.85 -36.39 -36.47
N GLY A 23 -4.87 -35.93 -37.11
CA GLY A 23 -6.16 -36.53 -37.08
C GLY A 23 -6.83 -36.36 -38.41
N THR A 24 -7.68 -37.28 -38.77
CA THR A 24 -8.56 -37.16 -39.93
C THR A 24 -9.87 -36.43 -39.55
N ASP A 25 -10.02 -36.10 -38.28
CA ASP A 25 -11.16 -35.37 -37.76
C ASP A 25 -10.99 -33.88 -38.00
N PRO A 26 -11.74 -33.27 -38.92
CA PRO A 26 -11.64 -31.82 -39.19
C PRO A 26 -12.15 -30.94 -38.07
N GLU A 27 -12.86 -31.48 -37.10
CA GLU A 27 -13.34 -30.72 -35.92
C GLU A 27 -12.35 -30.81 -34.77
N GLY A 28 -11.63 -31.90 -34.61
CA GLY A 28 -10.59 -32.06 -33.59
C GLY A 28 -9.30 -31.33 -33.88
N HIS A 29 -8.84 -31.45 -35.14
CA HIS A 29 -7.65 -30.77 -35.65
C HIS A 29 -7.96 -30.20 -37.04
N ARG A 30 -7.99 -28.89 -37.17
CA ARG A 30 -8.22 -28.23 -38.47
C ARG A 30 -7.11 -28.55 -39.49
N ASN A 31 -5.95 -28.90 -38.99
CA ASN A 31 -4.79 -29.29 -39.77
C ASN A 31 -4.18 -30.52 -39.11
N ALA A 32 -3.93 -31.56 -39.87
CA ALA A 32 -3.32 -32.80 -39.39
C ALA A 32 -1.95 -32.59 -38.73
N ALA A 33 -1.24 -31.52 -39.04
CA ALA A 33 0.05 -31.14 -38.48
C ALA A 33 -0.02 -29.95 -37.53
N ALA A 34 -1.19 -29.56 -37.05
CA ALA A 34 -1.34 -28.37 -36.21
C ALA A 34 -0.65 -28.47 -34.84
N LEU A 35 -0.56 -29.67 -34.26
CA LEU A 35 0.20 -29.92 -33.06
C LEU A 35 1.54 -30.55 -33.37
N SER A 36 2.61 -29.97 -32.84
CA SER A 36 3.97 -30.51 -32.92
C SER A 36 4.70 -30.30 -31.59
N GLY A 37 5.75 -31.07 -31.34
CA GLY A 37 6.53 -30.90 -30.12
C GLY A 37 7.19 -32.16 -29.61
N PHE A 38 7.53 -32.13 -28.31
CA PHE A 38 8.23 -33.20 -27.62
C PHE A 38 7.47 -33.60 -26.37
N LYS A 39 7.38 -34.89 -26.11
CA LYS A 39 6.80 -35.46 -24.89
C LYS A 39 7.74 -36.53 -24.37
N SER A 40 8.09 -36.42 -23.09
CA SER A 40 8.86 -37.45 -22.38
C SER A 40 7.94 -38.46 -21.70
N ALA A 41 8.51 -39.51 -21.15
CA ALA A 41 7.81 -40.39 -20.23
C ALA A 41 8.62 -40.54 -18.94
N GLU A 42 7.93 -40.64 -17.83
CA GLU A 42 8.53 -40.92 -16.54
C GLU A 42 9.10 -42.34 -16.52
N HIS A 43 10.32 -42.48 -16.00
CA HIS A 43 10.92 -43.79 -15.87
C HIS A 43 10.22 -44.60 -14.76
N GLY A 44 9.49 -45.62 -15.15
CA GLY A 44 8.73 -46.48 -14.23
C GLY A 44 7.41 -45.89 -13.71
N GLY A 45 7.00 -44.71 -14.18
CA GLY A 45 5.75 -44.05 -13.81
C GLY A 45 4.83 -43.76 -14.99
N ARG A 46 3.80 -42.95 -14.75
CA ARG A 46 2.83 -42.51 -15.77
C ARG A 46 2.95 -41.02 -16.08
N GLY A 47 3.84 -40.28 -15.40
CA GLY A 47 4.08 -38.86 -15.61
C GLY A 47 4.81 -38.57 -16.92
N TYR A 48 4.73 -37.33 -17.35
CA TYR A 48 5.45 -36.82 -18.52
C TYR A 48 5.73 -35.33 -18.41
N SER A 49 6.70 -34.88 -19.18
CA SER A 49 6.92 -33.48 -19.48
C SER A 49 6.76 -33.26 -20.98
N GLN A 50 6.29 -32.08 -21.39
CA GLN A 50 6.05 -31.80 -22.79
C GLN A 50 6.32 -30.36 -23.17
N LEU A 51 6.73 -30.17 -24.43
CA LEU A 51 6.73 -28.90 -25.13
C LEU A 51 5.83 -29.05 -26.35
N VAL A 52 4.80 -28.21 -26.46
CA VAL A 52 3.81 -28.25 -27.54
C VAL A 52 3.80 -26.93 -28.26
N PHE A 53 3.84 -27.00 -29.58
CA PHE A 53 3.49 -25.94 -30.52
C PHE A 53 2.16 -26.31 -31.18
N ASP A 54 1.23 -25.37 -31.18
CA ASP A 54 -0.09 -25.52 -31.76
C ASP A 54 -0.27 -24.40 -32.79
N ASP A 55 -0.20 -24.73 -34.02
CA ASP A 55 -0.23 -23.86 -35.19
C ASP A 55 -1.66 -23.76 -35.80
N SER A 56 -2.69 -24.11 -35.03
CA SER A 56 -4.07 -24.00 -35.52
C SER A 56 -4.43 -22.56 -35.87
N ASP A 57 -5.11 -22.37 -37.01
CA ASP A 57 -5.43 -21.07 -37.58
C ASP A 57 -6.10 -20.10 -36.57
N GLY A 58 -5.48 -18.94 -36.36
CA GLY A 58 -5.98 -17.93 -35.43
C GLY A 58 -5.92 -18.34 -33.95
N GLN A 59 -5.29 -19.48 -33.63
CA GLN A 59 -5.24 -20.06 -32.30
C GLN A 59 -3.82 -20.50 -31.88
N LEU A 60 -2.84 -19.77 -32.35
CA LEU A 60 -1.44 -20.05 -32.03
C LEU A 60 -1.20 -20.18 -30.53
N ARG A 61 -0.50 -21.25 -30.13
CA ARG A 61 -0.24 -21.55 -28.74
C ARG A 61 1.08 -22.30 -28.55
N THR A 62 1.77 -21.97 -27.47
CA THR A 62 2.91 -22.74 -26.99
C THR A 62 2.65 -23.18 -25.56
N GLN A 63 2.96 -24.43 -25.23
CA GLN A 63 2.87 -24.97 -23.89
C GLN A 63 4.15 -25.69 -23.51
N LEU A 64 4.71 -25.33 -22.34
CA LEU A 64 5.71 -26.09 -21.61
C LEU A 64 5.06 -26.62 -20.34
N ALA A 65 4.99 -27.92 -20.16
CA ALA A 65 4.24 -28.51 -19.06
C ALA A 65 4.90 -29.78 -18.52
N THR A 66 4.63 -30.06 -17.26
CA THR A 66 4.92 -31.36 -16.63
C THR A 66 3.70 -31.81 -15.80
N THR A 67 3.48 -33.11 -15.74
CA THR A 67 2.44 -33.68 -14.88
C THR A 67 2.78 -33.60 -13.40
N GLN A 68 4.07 -33.35 -13.05
CA GLN A 68 4.47 -33.14 -11.67
C GLN A 68 3.90 -31.81 -11.16
N ALA A 69 3.02 -31.91 -10.16
CA ALA A 69 2.26 -30.77 -9.62
C ALA A 69 1.57 -29.90 -10.68
N TYR A 70 1.26 -30.47 -11.85
CA TYR A 70 0.62 -29.80 -12.99
C TYR A 70 1.26 -28.45 -13.33
N SER A 71 2.60 -28.38 -13.26
CA SER A 71 3.35 -27.14 -13.51
C SER A 71 3.42 -26.87 -15.00
N GLN A 72 3.05 -25.65 -15.41
CA GLN A 72 2.98 -25.30 -16.82
C GLN A 72 3.13 -23.81 -17.10
N LEU A 73 3.73 -23.52 -18.25
CA LEU A 73 3.74 -22.23 -18.92
C LEU A 73 2.94 -22.34 -20.21
N ASN A 74 1.87 -21.61 -20.34
CA ASN A 74 1.04 -21.53 -21.54
C ASN A 74 1.11 -20.12 -22.13
N LEU A 75 1.26 -20.03 -23.45
CA LEU A 75 1.36 -18.77 -24.17
C LEU A 75 0.38 -18.77 -25.35
N GLY A 76 -0.26 -17.65 -25.61
CA GLY A 76 -1.12 -17.42 -26.77
C GLY A 76 -2.60 -17.76 -26.53
N HIS A 77 -3.17 -18.59 -27.39
CA HIS A 77 -4.58 -19.02 -27.29
C HIS A 77 -4.72 -20.18 -26.32
N LEU A 78 -5.12 -19.89 -25.09
CA LEU A 78 -5.18 -20.88 -24.01
C LEU A 78 -6.40 -21.78 -24.15
N ILE A 79 -6.18 -23.09 -24.12
CA ILE A 79 -7.23 -24.11 -24.17
C ILE A 79 -7.01 -25.18 -23.10
N HIS A 80 -8.04 -25.94 -22.81
CA HIS A 80 -7.85 -27.24 -22.19
C HIS A 80 -7.17 -28.16 -23.22
N GLN A 81 -6.16 -28.89 -22.78
CA GLN A 81 -5.52 -29.91 -23.59
C GLN A 81 -5.33 -31.17 -22.73
N GLN A 82 -5.66 -32.29 -23.31
CA GLN A 82 -5.37 -33.59 -22.73
C GLN A 82 -4.73 -34.44 -23.82
N ASP A 83 -3.48 -34.82 -23.59
CA ASP A 83 -2.66 -35.47 -24.61
C ASP A 83 -2.66 -34.71 -25.94
N ASN A 84 -3.11 -35.34 -27.00
CA ASN A 84 -3.22 -34.79 -28.35
C ASN A 84 -4.54 -34.09 -28.64
N ARG A 85 -5.43 -33.98 -27.64
CA ARG A 85 -6.76 -33.41 -27.83
C ARG A 85 -6.77 -31.95 -27.45
N ARG A 86 -7.34 -31.17 -28.34
CA ARG A 86 -7.70 -29.79 -28.08
C ARG A 86 -9.08 -29.74 -27.42
N GLY A 87 -9.17 -29.05 -26.29
CA GLY A 87 -10.40 -28.85 -25.56
C GLY A 87 -10.91 -27.40 -25.67
N SER A 88 -11.75 -27.00 -24.73
CA SER A 88 -12.41 -25.70 -24.72
C SER A 88 -11.44 -24.55 -24.47
N PHE A 89 -11.82 -23.38 -24.96
CA PHE A 89 -11.12 -22.13 -24.76
C PHE A 89 -11.05 -21.73 -23.28
N ARG A 90 -9.90 -21.22 -22.82
CA ARG A 90 -9.65 -20.75 -21.46
C ARG A 90 -9.23 -19.31 -21.37
N GLY A 91 -8.81 -18.68 -22.46
CA GLY A 91 -8.36 -17.28 -22.50
C GLY A 91 -7.24 -17.02 -23.49
N GLN A 92 -6.78 -15.78 -23.54
CA GLN A 92 -5.63 -15.35 -24.34
C GLN A 92 -4.58 -14.66 -23.49
N GLY A 93 -3.30 -14.89 -23.80
CA GLY A 93 -2.19 -14.26 -23.12
C GLY A 93 -1.18 -15.28 -22.62
N PHE A 94 -0.74 -15.19 -21.38
CA PHE A 94 0.12 -16.18 -20.77
C PHE A 94 -0.44 -16.65 -19.43
N GLU A 95 -0.13 -17.89 -19.08
CA GLU A 95 -0.43 -18.47 -17.77
C GLU A 95 0.79 -19.22 -17.26
N LEU A 96 1.30 -18.84 -16.09
CA LEU A 96 2.29 -19.62 -15.34
C LEU A 96 1.54 -20.23 -14.15
N ARG A 97 1.46 -21.56 -14.12
CA ARG A 97 0.64 -22.30 -13.16
C ARG A 97 1.40 -23.46 -12.54
N THR A 98 1.13 -23.74 -11.28
CA THR A 98 1.51 -24.97 -10.58
C THR A 98 0.52 -25.24 -9.45
N ASP A 99 0.28 -26.51 -9.13
CA ASP A 99 -0.43 -26.94 -7.93
C ASP A 99 0.54 -27.13 -6.74
N GLY A 100 1.86 -26.98 -6.99
CA GLY A 100 2.90 -26.97 -5.97
C GLY A 100 3.29 -25.56 -5.55
N TYR A 101 4.52 -25.39 -5.06
CA TYR A 101 5.06 -24.10 -4.65
C TYR A 101 5.63 -23.33 -5.84
N GLY A 102 5.26 -22.07 -5.98
CA GLY A 102 5.78 -21.15 -7.00
C GLY A 102 6.66 -20.05 -6.41
N ALA A 103 7.74 -19.69 -7.10
CA ALA A 103 8.58 -18.53 -6.75
C ALA A 103 8.97 -17.75 -8.00
N VAL A 104 8.87 -16.42 -7.93
CA VAL A 104 9.41 -15.49 -8.91
C VAL A 104 10.49 -14.67 -8.24
N ARG A 105 11.71 -14.70 -8.76
CA ARG A 105 12.88 -14.04 -8.16
C ARG A 105 13.64 -13.25 -9.23
N GLY A 106 13.89 -11.98 -8.95
CA GLY A 106 14.73 -11.10 -9.77
C GLY A 106 15.77 -10.43 -8.90
N GLN A 107 17.05 -10.77 -9.06
CA GLN A 107 18.13 -10.23 -8.22
C GLN A 107 18.32 -8.72 -8.41
N ALA A 108 18.14 -8.22 -9.63
CA ALA A 108 18.32 -6.81 -9.97
C ALA A 108 17.02 -5.99 -9.85
N GLY A 109 15.93 -6.62 -9.49
CA GLY A 109 14.61 -6.00 -9.36
C GLY A 109 13.51 -6.82 -10.04
N LEU A 110 12.26 -6.44 -9.79
CA LEU A 110 11.08 -7.06 -10.37
C LEU A 110 10.07 -5.98 -10.76
N LEU A 111 9.70 -5.92 -12.03
CA LEU A 111 8.64 -5.05 -12.54
C LEU A 111 7.43 -5.90 -12.93
N VAL A 112 6.28 -5.60 -12.32
CA VAL A 112 4.97 -6.14 -12.70
C VAL A 112 4.07 -4.97 -13.04
N THR A 113 3.60 -4.88 -14.27
CA THR A 113 2.82 -3.73 -14.74
C THR A 113 1.70 -4.15 -15.69
N THR A 114 0.61 -3.40 -15.70
CA THR A 114 -0.49 -3.50 -16.68
C THR A 114 -0.49 -2.34 -17.68
N TYR A 115 0.48 -1.45 -17.60
CA TYR A 115 0.67 -0.42 -18.61
C TYR A 115 1.17 -1.05 -19.89
N ARG A 116 0.56 -0.65 -20.99
CA ARG A 116 0.96 -1.12 -22.32
C ARG A 116 2.16 -0.32 -22.80
N ASP A 117 3.07 -0.99 -23.50
CA ASP A 117 4.11 -0.32 -24.26
C ASP A 117 3.53 0.68 -25.25
N ALA A 118 4.18 1.83 -25.39
CA ALA A 118 3.66 2.94 -26.19
C ALA A 118 3.47 2.58 -27.68
N VAL A 119 4.22 1.62 -28.19
CA VAL A 119 4.19 1.22 -29.60
C VAL A 119 3.89 -0.28 -29.70
N SER A 120 2.72 -0.60 -30.24
CA SER A 120 2.31 -1.99 -30.50
C SER A 120 3.23 -2.63 -31.56
N GLY A 121 3.82 -3.77 -31.22
CA GLY A 121 4.65 -4.55 -32.14
C GLY A 121 6.13 -4.16 -32.20
N GLN A 122 6.57 -3.18 -31.41
CA GLN A 122 7.99 -2.88 -31.22
C GLN A 122 8.45 -3.37 -29.84
N ALA A 123 9.62 -3.98 -29.80
CA ALA A 123 10.25 -4.34 -28.54
C ALA A 123 10.79 -3.07 -27.86
N VAL A 124 10.26 -2.77 -26.69
CA VAL A 124 10.80 -1.73 -25.81
C VAL A 124 11.77 -2.37 -24.80
N PRO A 125 12.67 -1.60 -24.19
CA PRO A 125 13.51 -2.13 -23.12
C PRO A 125 12.67 -2.74 -21.99
N THR A 126 13.05 -3.91 -21.50
CA THR A 126 12.29 -4.65 -20.46
C THR A 126 12.17 -3.89 -19.15
N GLY A 127 13.05 -2.93 -18.89
CA GLY A 127 13.01 -2.05 -17.73
C GLY A 127 12.22 -0.75 -17.93
N ASP A 128 11.58 -0.56 -19.10
CA ASP A 128 10.77 0.64 -19.34
C ASP A 128 9.56 0.69 -18.40
N ASN A 129 9.52 1.73 -17.58
CA ASN A 129 8.52 1.96 -16.55
C ASN A 129 8.14 3.44 -16.44
N ALA A 130 8.03 4.12 -17.57
CA ALA A 130 7.72 5.55 -17.61
C ALA A 130 6.45 5.90 -16.82
N ALA A 131 5.41 5.07 -16.90
CA ALA A 131 4.18 5.27 -16.18
C ALA A 131 4.35 5.13 -14.66
N GLY A 132 5.06 4.11 -14.19
CA GLY A 132 5.36 3.92 -12.77
C GLY A 132 6.19 5.07 -12.19
N ILE A 133 7.17 5.54 -12.94
CA ILE A 133 8.00 6.71 -12.58
C ILE A 133 7.14 7.96 -12.46
N ALA A 134 6.20 8.18 -13.39
CA ALA A 134 5.29 9.33 -13.33
C ALA A 134 4.42 9.30 -12.06
N LEU A 135 3.92 8.14 -11.66
CA LEU A 135 3.16 7.98 -10.41
C LEU A 135 4.00 8.25 -9.17
N ILE A 136 5.24 7.80 -9.12
CA ILE A 136 6.16 8.11 -8.00
C ILE A 136 6.41 9.62 -7.92
N LYS A 137 6.62 10.31 -9.05
CA LYS A 137 6.79 11.77 -9.09
C LYS A 137 5.55 12.51 -8.58
N GLN A 138 4.35 12.09 -8.97
CA GLN A 138 3.11 12.68 -8.48
C GLN A 138 2.95 12.48 -6.97
N ALA A 139 3.20 11.28 -6.46
CA ALA A 139 3.15 11.00 -5.03
C ALA A 139 4.17 11.86 -4.25
N LYS A 140 5.39 12.01 -4.77
CA LYS A 140 6.43 12.87 -4.17
C LYS A 140 5.96 14.33 -4.12
N GLN A 141 5.40 14.86 -5.19
CA GLN A 141 4.90 16.24 -5.23
C GLN A 141 3.75 16.46 -4.27
N LEU A 142 2.79 15.54 -4.21
CA LEU A 142 1.67 15.61 -3.29
C LEU A 142 2.14 15.60 -1.83
N THR A 143 2.99 14.66 -1.46
CA THR A 143 3.53 14.56 -0.09
C THR A 143 4.36 15.79 0.29
N ALA A 144 5.13 16.36 -0.63
CA ALA A 144 5.88 17.59 -0.39
C ALA A 144 4.95 18.79 -0.13
N SER A 145 3.90 18.96 -0.93
CA SER A 145 2.93 20.04 -0.77
C SER A 145 2.19 19.94 0.57
N LEU A 146 1.70 18.76 0.92
CA LEU A 146 1.00 18.53 2.19
C LEU A 146 1.93 18.67 3.39
N SER A 147 3.17 18.22 3.28
CA SER A 147 4.19 18.39 4.33
C SER A 147 4.51 19.86 4.56
N GLN A 148 4.64 20.67 3.50
CA GLN A 148 4.84 22.11 3.62
C GLN A 148 3.62 22.78 4.29
N GLY A 149 2.41 22.39 3.92
CA GLY A 149 1.19 22.84 4.58
C GLY A 149 1.20 22.51 6.08
N ALA A 150 1.57 21.29 6.45
CA ALA A 150 1.67 20.87 7.85
C ALA A 150 2.67 21.74 8.63
N VAL A 151 3.84 22.03 8.07
CA VAL A 151 4.83 22.93 8.70
C VAL A 151 4.26 24.34 8.88
N THR A 152 3.60 24.90 7.86
CA THR A 152 2.97 26.22 7.93
C THR A 152 1.94 26.30 9.07
N HIS A 153 1.21 25.23 9.29
CA HIS A 153 0.21 25.12 10.37
C HIS A 153 0.78 24.53 11.67
N GLN A 154 2.09 24.54 11.84
CA GLN A 154 2.78 24.12 13.07
C GLN A 154 2.48 22.67 13.51
N THR A 155 2.22 21.77 12.55
CA THR A 155 2.07 20.35 12.80
C THR A 155 3.29 19.58 12.29
N ALA A 156 3.37 18.28 12.63
CA ALA A 156 4.49 17.44 12.22
C ALA A 156 4.53 17.27 10.69
N ALA A 157 5.68 17.57 10.10
CA ALA A 157 5.92 17.34 8.67
C ALA A 157 6.00 15.83 8.35
N LEU A 158 5.63 15.48 7.13
CA LEU A 158 5.85 14.13 6.62
C LEU A 158 7.35 13.94 6.32
N SER A 159 7.97 12.93 6.90
CA SER A 159 9.38 12.60 6.65
C SER A 159 9.66 12.15 5.21
N THR A 160 8.62 11.88 4.43
CA THR A 160 8.68 11.33 3.08
C THR A 160 8.76 12.38 1.96
N GLY A 161 8.72 13.68 2.27
CA GLY A 161 8.43 14.68 1.25
C GLY A 161 9.44 15.79 1.01
N GLN A 162 10.50 15.96 1.80
CA GLN A 162 11.20 17.25 1.81
C GLN A 162 12.65 17.28 1.30
N ASP A 163 13.34 16.16 1.17
CA ASP A 163 14.73 16.16 0.71
C ASP A 163 15.05 14.99 -0.24
N ASP A 164 16.23 15.02 -0.82
CA ASP A 164 16.71 13.97 -1.73
C ASP A 164 16.94 12.60 -1.02
N ASN A 165 16.96 12.59 0.29
CA ASN A 165 17.05 11.39 1.12
C ASN A 165 15.69 10.84 1.54
N ALA A 166 14.60 11.57 1.27
CA ALA A 166 13.26 11.11 1.53
C ALA A 166 12.96 9.79 0.79
N PRO A 167 12.20 8.86 1.38
CA PRO A 167 11.93 7.55 0.79
C PRO A 167 11.39 7.61 -0.64
N LEU A 168 10.46 8.50 -0.94
CA LEU A 168 9.93 8.66 -2.31
C LEU A 168 10.97 9.23 -3.29
N ALA A 169 11.88 10.10 -2.84
CA ALA A 169 12.97 10.60 -3.67
C ALA A 169 13.99 9.50 -3.99
N LYS A 170 14.32 8.65 -3.02
CA LYS A 170 15.16 7.47 -3.24
C LYS A 170 14.50 6.49 -4.21
N GLN A 171 13.20 6.23 -4.07
CA GLN A 171 12.45 5.36 -4.98
C GLN A 171 12.38 5.95 -6.41
N GLU A 172 12.15 7.24 -6.54
CA GLU A 172 12.20 7.92 -7.84
C GLU A 172 13.58 7.76 -8.49
N LYS A 173 14.65 8.02 -7.74
CA LYS A 173 16.03 7.86 -8.22
C LYS A 173 16.35 6.42 -8.63
N ALA A 174 15.92 5.45 -7.85
CA ALA A 174 16.09 4.03 -8.18
C ALA A 174 15.31 3.64 -9.44
N ALA A 175 14.08 4.14 -9.59
CA ALA A 175 13.25 3.88 -10.78
C ALA A 175 13.79 4.56 -12.06
N LEU A 176 14.52 5.67 -11.93
CA LEU A 176 15.18 6.38 -13.03
C LEU A 176 16.53 5.77 -13.42
N GLY A 177 16.98 4.71 -12.76
CA GLY A 177 18.24 4.05 -13.05
C GLY A 177 18.35 3.61 -14.51
N MET A 178 19.57 3.64 -15.03
CA MET A 178 19.88 3.16 -16.37
C MET A 178 21.16 2.36 -16.32
N VAL A 179 21.20 1.27 -17.06
CA VAL A 179 22.42 0.49 -17.27
C VAL A 179 23.03 0.87 -18.61
N ASP A 180 24.36 0.80 -18.68
CA ASP A 180 25.06 0.98 -19.95
C ASP A 180 24.74 -0.21 -20.87
N GLY A 181 24.18 0.05 -22.04
CA GLY A 181 23.87 -0.96 -23.04
C GLY A 181 25.08 -1.79 -23.48
N LYS A 182 26.29 -1.29 -23.24
CA LYS A 182 27.54 -2.01 -23.53
C LYS A 182 27.76 -3.26 -22.67
N ALA A 183 27.17 -3.35 -21.49
CA ALA A 183 27.20 -4.58 -20.68
C ALA A 183 26.45 -5.74 -21.38
N LEU A 184 25.57 -5.42 -22.30
CA LEU A 184 24.85 -6.35 -23.17
C LEU A 184 25.53 -6.54 -24.52
N ASP A 185 26.54 -5.74 -24.84
CA ASP A 185 27.14 -5.69 -26.20
C ASP A 185 27.99 -6.91 -26.55
N ALA A 186 28.48 -7.67 -25.57
CA ALA A 186 29.11 -8.96 -25.87
C ALA A 186 28.10 -9.95 -26.44
N ALA A 187 26.89 -9.98 -25.90
CA ALA A 187 25.80 -10.78 -26.51
C ALA A 187 25.23 -10.15 -27.79
N LYS A 188 25.34 -8.83 -27.93
CA LYS A 188 24.91 -8.10 -29.14
C LYS A 188 25.88 -8.20 -30.30
N GLN A 189 27.18 -8.29 -30.08
CA GLN A 189 28.14 -8.53 -31.17
C GLN A 189 27.91 -9.87 -31.84
N ASP A 190 27.50 -10.89 -31.11
CA ASP A 190 27.08 -12.17 -31.69
C ASP A 190 25.72 -12.07 -32.42
N ALA A 191 24.83 -11.18 -31.94
CA ALA A 191 23.54 -10.90 -32.57
C ALA A 191 23.60 -9.79 -33.63
N ALA A 192 24.67 -9.01 -33.72
CA ALA A 192 24.81 -7.82 -34.57
C ALA A 192 24.89 -8.13 -36.07
N SER A 193 24.95 -9.39 -36.45
CA SER A 193 24.71 -9.76 -37.84
C SER A 193 23.23 -9.80 -38.22
N GLY A 194 22.30 -9.56 -37.34
CA GLY A 194 20.92 -9.78 -37.67
C GLY A 194 19.83 -8.89 -37.10
N ASN A 195 19.91 -8.34 -35.92
CA ASN A 195 18.79 -7.57 -35.44
C ASN A 195 19.13 -6.61 -34.32
N THR A 196 19.06 -5.38 -34.66
CA THR A 196 18.61 -4.29 -33.84
C THR A 196 19.36 -4.07 -32.58
N THR A 197 19.86 -3.02 -32.40
CA THR A 197 19.19 -1.88 -32.03
C THR A 197 19.80 -1.11 -31.00
N THR A 198 19.46 0.03 -30.91
CA THR A 198 19.69 1.06 -29.93
C THR A 198 21.10 1.07 -29.37
N GLN A 199 21.91 1.79 -30.01
CA GLN A 199 23.10 2.36 -29.42
C GLN A 199 22.63 3.31 -28.32
N GLY A 200 22.88 2.97 -27.06
CA GLY A 200 22.54 3.85 -25.97
C GLY A 200 22.29 3.11 -24.64
N LYS A 201 21.97 3.86 -23.62
CA LYS A 201 21.53 3.36 -22.33
C LYS A 201 20.09 2.88 -22.42
N VAL A 202 19.80 1.77 -21.79
CA VAL A 202 18.43 1.26 -21.67
C VAL A 202 17.91 1.48 -20.25
N PRO A 203 16.60 1.76 -20.08
CA PRO A 203 15.98 1.86 -18.78
C PRO A 203 16.17 0.58 -17.97
N HIS A 204 16.55 0.75 -16.71
CA HIS A 204 16.74 -0.33 -15.75
C HIS A 204 16.53 0.22 -14.34
N GLN A 205 16.17 -0.64 -13.40
CA GLN A 205 16.12 -0.22 -11.99
C GLN A 205 17.54 -0.03 -11.46
N GLY A 206 17.82 1.15 -10.89
CA GLY A 206 19.13 1.47 -10.31
C GLY A 206 19.43 0.73 -9.00
N GLU A 207 18.37 0.27 -8.33
CA GLU A 207 18.42 -0.50 -7.08
C GLU A 207 17.49 -1.71 -7.18
N ALA A 208 17.77 -2.75 -6.40
CA ALA A 208 16.94 -3.95 -6.37
C ALA A 208 15.61 -3.67 -5.65
N MET A 209 14.60 -3.29 -6.41
CA MET A 209 13.26 -2.99 -5.92
C MET A 209 12.21 -3.86 -6.60
N ALA A 210 11.10 -4.13 -5.92
CA ALA A 210 9.91 -4.70 -6.51
C ALA A 210 8.86 -3.59 -6.71
N GLN A 211 8.37 -3.43 -7.93
CA GLN A 211 7.38 -2.42 -8.27
C GLN A 211 6.16 -3.07 -8.93
N LEU A 212 4.97 -2.72 -8.40
CA LEU A 212 3.69 -3.12 -8.97
C LEU A 212 2.97 -1.86 -9.45
N ALA A 213 2.59 -1.81 -10.70
CA ALA A 213 1.90 -0.67 -11.29
C ALA A 213 0.68 -1.13 -12.10
N GLY A 214 -0.51 -0.73 -11.69
CA GLY A 214 -1.77 -1.07 -12.36
C GLY A 214 -2.44 0.16 -12.95
N ARG A 215 -2.66 0.20 -14.26
CA ARG A 215 -3.32 1.32 -14.94
C ARG A 215 -4.73 1.60 -14.41
N ALA A 216 -5.50 0.55 -14.19
CA ALA A 216 -6.88 0.66 -13.68
C ALA A 216 -6.97 0.49 -12.15
N GLY A 217 -5.87 0.19 -11.48
CA GLY A 217 -5.79 0.00 -10.04
C GLY A 217 -5.07 -1.27 -9.63
N LEU A 218 -4.84 -1.39 -8.34
CA LEU A 218 -4.28 -2.57 -7.69
C LEU A 218 -5.24 -2.99 -6.57
N VAL A 219 -5.51 -4.28 -6.49
CA VAL A 219 -6.35 -4.87 -5.44
C VAL A 219 -5.55 -5.92 -4.69
N ALA A 220 -5.45 -5.76 -3.37
CA ALA A 220 -4.88 -6.76 -2.48
C ALA A 220 -5.99 -7.28 -1.56
N VAL A 221 -6.31 -8.56 -1.64
CA VAL A 221 -7.36 -9.22 -0.86
C VAL A 221 -6.77 -10.46 -0.19
N ALA A 222 -6.99 -10.59 1.09
CA ALA A 222 -6.63 -11.77 1.85
C ALA A 222 -7.87 -12.35 2.56
N GLY A 223 -7.99 -13.66 2.57
CA GLY A 223 -9.08 -14.37 3.29
C GLY A 223 -8.91 -14.35 4.80
N GLN A 224 -7.73 -14.02 5.29
CA GLN A 224 -7.39 -13.88 6.70
C GLN A 224 -6.65 -12.56 6.93
N ASP A 225 -5.36 -12.60 7.21
CA ASP A 225 -4.60 -11.42 7.58
C ASP A 225 -3.90 -10.79 6.36
N LEU A 226 -3.90 -9.47 6.31
CA LEU A 226 -3.07 -8.67 5.41
C LEU A 226 -2.13 -7.82 6.26
N GLN A 227 -0.82 -8.01 6.11
CA GLN A 227 0.20 -7.34 6.90
C GLN A 227 1.17 -6.57 6.01
N PHE A 228 1.45 -5.32 6.39
CA PHE A 228 2.50 -4.50 5.81
C PHE A 228 3.55 -4.24 6.88
N ALA A 229 4.76 -4.73 6.66
CA ALA A 229 5.89 -4.52 7.56
C ALA A 229 7.13 -4.12 6.75
N ASN A 230 7.85 -3.12 7.22
CA ASN A 230 9.06 -2.62 6.57
C ASN A 230 10.08 -2.15 7.62
N GLY A 231 11.34 -2.11 7.22
CA GLY A 231 12.45 -1.73 8.14
C GLY A 231 12.65 -0.23 8.31
N GLU A 232 12.07 0.60 7.44
CA GLU A 232 12.29 2.05 7.46
C GLU A 232 10.95 2.82 7.48
N SER A 233 10.47 3.29 6.33
CA SER A 233 9.29 4.16 6.25
C SER A 233 8.19 3.55 5.41
N LEU A 234 6.94 3.69 5.86
CA LEU A 234 5.74 3.42 5.07
C LEU A 234 5.09 4.76 4.69
N ALA A 235 4.88 4.98 3.40
CA ALA A 235 4.15 6.12 2.88
C ALA A 235 2.86 5.65 2.18
N LEU A 236 1.74 6.26 2.54
CA LEU A 236 0.47 6.09 1.84
C LEU A 236 0.06 7.46 1.28
N ALA A 237 -0.08 7.56 -0.04
CA ALA A 237 -0.49 8.78 -0.72
C ALA A 237 -1.63 8.47 -1.68
N SER A 238 -2.69 9.27 -1.62
CA SER A 238 -3.84 9.20 -2.51
C SER A 238 -4.08 10.56 -3.14
N GLY A 239 -4.33 10.61 -4.44
CA GLY A 239 -4.66 11.84 -5.15
C GLY A 239 -6.10 12.34 -4.90
N GLN A 240 -6.93 11.50 -4.31
CA GLN A 240 -8.31 11.82 -3.93
C GLN A 240 -8.57 11.37 -2.50
N ASP A 241 -9.44 10.42 -2.28
CA ASP A 241 -9.84 9.99 -0.96
C ASP A 241 -9.04 8.79 -0.45
N THR A 242 -8.85 8.74 0.86
CA THR A 242 -8.39 7.55 1.55
C THR A 242 -9.44 7.15 2.57
N ASN A 243 -10.08 5.99 2.38
CA ASN A 243 -11.14 5.50 3.25
C ASN A 243 -10.64 4.30 4.07
N VAL A 244 -10.86 4.36 5.38
CA VAL A 244 -10.53 3.26 6.30
C VAL A 244 -11.81 2.86 7.03
N ALA A 245 -12.25 1.61 6.87
CA ALA A 245 -13.38 1.05 7.57
C ALA A 245 -12.95 -0.20 8.36
N VAL A 246 -13.29 -0.25 9.63
CA VAL A 246 -12.87 -1.31 10.55
C VAL A 246 -14.08 -1.81 11.33
N GLY A 247 -14.33 -3.12 11.27
CA GLY A 247 -15.50 -3.73 11.95
C GLY A 247 -15.40 -3.81 13.47
N LYS A 248 -14.21 -3.64 14.05
CA LYS A 248 -14.00 -3.68 15.51
C LYS A 248 -13.23 -2.44 15.99
N GLN A 249 -11.92 -2.50 16.07
CA GLN A 249 -11.08 -1.44 16.66
C GLN A 249 -9.99 -1.02 15.68
N ALA A 250 -9.84 0.27 15.47
CA ALA A 250 -8.67 0.88 14.87
C ALA A 250 -7.74 1.41 15.96
N ARG A 251 -6.43 1.13 15.84
CA ARG A 251 -5.42 1.60 16.80
C ARG A 251 -4.27 2.25 16.06
N VAL A 252 -3.85 3.42 16.52
CA VAL A 252 -2.68 4.12 16.02
C VAL A 252 -1.74 4.40 17.19
N HIS A 253 -0.53 3.85 17.15
CA HIS A 253 0.49 4.04 18.17
C HIS A 253 1.77 4.57 17.51
N ALA A 254 2.33 5.62 18.08
CA ALA A 254 3.59 6.20 17.63
C ALA A 254 4.56 6.34 18.80
N GLY A 255 5.83 6.01 18.59
CA GLY A 255 6.87 6.12 19.63
C GLY A 255 7.24 7.57 19.97
N GLN A 256 6.95 8.53 19.12
CA GLN A 256 7.26 9.95 19.35
C GLN A 256 6.01 10.82 19.27
N GLY A 257 5.42 11.02 18.10
CA GLY A 257 4.31 11.92 17.94
C GLY A 257 3.37 11.53 16.80
N ILE A 258 2.13 12.00 16.88
CA ILE A 258 1.12 11.86 15.84
C ILE A 258 0.71 13.28 15.43
N GLY A 259 0.89 13.62 14.15
CA GLY A 259 0.38 14.85 13.55
C GLY A 259 -0.87 14.55 12.72
N VAL A 260 -1.94 15.32 12.95
CA VAL A 260 -3.16 15.28 12.14
C VAL A 260 -3.45 16.69 11.67
N ALA A 261 -3.51 16.91 10.37
CA ALA A 261 -3.81 18.21 9.79
C ALA A 261 -4.79 18.05 8.63
N ALA A 262 -5.73 18.98 8.51
CA ALA A 262 -6.72 19.01 7.45
C ALA A 262 -6.96 20.44 6.97
N GLY A 263 -7.56 20.61 5.78
CA GLY A 263 -7.81 21.94 5.21
C GLY A 263 -6.55 22.70 4.77
N LEU A 264 -5.44 21.99 4.50
CA LEU A 264 -4.13 22.60 4.23
C LEU A 264 -4.03 23.33 2.88
N SER A 265 -4.85 22.96 1.91
CA SER A 265 -4.84 23.54 0.55
C SER A 265 -6.12 24.30 0.22
N GLN A 266 -7.24 23.81 0.68
CA GLN A 266 -8.56 24.42 0.48
C GLN A 266 -9.52 23.97 1.58
N ALA A 267 -10.58 24.75 1.82
CA ALA A 267 -11.62 24.34 2.76
C ALA A 267 -12.36 23.11 2.25
N GLY A 268 -12.78 22.24 3.17
CA GLY A 268 -13.66 21.12 2.86
C GLY A 268 -15.08 21.57 2.49
N ASP A 269 -15.82 20.75 1.77
CA ASP A 269 -17.18 21.06 1.28
C ASP A 269 -18.18 21.41 2.39
N SER A 270 -17.95 20.90 3.61
CA SER A 270 -18.78 21.14 4.79
C SER A 270 -18.25 22.24 5.73
N ASN A 271 -17.15 22.92 5.37
CA ASN A 271 -16.37 23.81 6.27
C ASN A 271 -15.86 23.15 7.56
N ILE A 272 -15.83 21.82 7.61
CA ILE A 272 -15.31 21.05 8.76
C ILE A 272 -13.98 20.44 8.32
N GLY A 273 -12.87 20.94 8.87
CA GLY A 273 -11.55 20.40 8.58
C GLY A 273 -11.27 19.08 9.31
N LEU A 274 -11.66 18.95 10.57
CA LEU A 274 -11.49 17.76 11.39
C LEU A 274 -12.72 17.54 12.25
N GLN A 275 -13.26 16.32 12.23
CA GLN A 275 -14.37 15.92 13.07
C GLN A 275 -14.03 14.64 13.84
N LEU A 276 -14.24 14.65 15.15
CA LEU A 276 -14.13 13.49 16.03
C LEU A 276 -15.50 13.27 16.68
N THR A 277 -16.09 12.09 16.48
CA THR A 277 -17.42 11.76 16.98
C THR A 277 -17.41 10.35 17.56
N ALA A 278 -17.84 10.21 18.82
CA ALA A 278 -18.21 8.95 19.43
C ALA A 278 -19.74 8.83 19.41
N GLY A 279 -20.27 7.77 18.83
CA GLY A 279 -21.72 7.57 18.70
C GLY A 279 -22.41 7.10 19.98
N GLN A 280 -21.72 6.36 20.82
CA GLN A 280 -22.27 5.76 22.05
C GLN A 280 -21.40 5.95 23.29
N ASP A 281 -20.06 5.89 23.13
CA ASP A 281 -19.11 5.98 24.23
C ASP A 281 -18.49 7.37 24.34
N ASP A 282 -17.65 7.59 25.35
CA ASP A 282 -16.97 8.87 25.62
C ASP A 282 -15.84 9.15 24.63
N ILE A 283 -15.52 10.42 24.46
CA ILE A 283 -14.26 10.89 23.86
C ILE A 283 -13.36 11.35 24.98
N ASP A 284 -12.26 10.64 25.23
CA ASP A 284 -11.28 10.95 26.24
C ASP A 284 -10.00 11.54 25.59
N VAL A 285 -9.62 12.74 26.02
CA VAL A 285 -8.43 13.46 25.53
C VAL A 285 -7.55 13.84 26.72
N GLN A 286 -6.35 13.27 26.81
CA GLN A 286 -5.46 13.43 27.95
C GLN A 286 -4.04 13.81 27.53
N ALA A 287 -3.44 14.78 28.22
CA ALA A 287 -2.00 15.03 28.24
C ALA A 287 -1.46 14.67 29.65
N GLN A 288 -0.77 13.53 29.78
CA GLN A 288 -0.44 12.98 31.09
C GLN A 288 0.79 13.62 31.78
N HIS A 289 1.68 14.25 31.00
CA HIS A 289 2.90 14.88 31.51
C HIS A 289 2.99 16.38 31.19
N ASP A 290 2.46 16.80 30.04
CA ASP A 290 2.59 18.16 29.56
C ASP A 290 1.22 18.84 29.41
N ALA A 291 1.18 20.04 28.85
CA ALA A 291 -0.02 20.83 28.69
C ALA A 291 -0.90 20.31 27.53
N LEU A 292 -2.22 20.36 27.73
CA LEU A 292 -3.22 20.30 26.68
C LEU A 292 -3.58 21.73 26.27
N ASN A 293 -3.31 22.12 25.03
CA ASN A 293 -3.64 23.42 24.48
C ASN A 293 -4.80 23.32 23.49
N LEU A 294 -5.87 24.09 23.73
CA LEU A 294 -6.98 24.27 22.81
C LEU A 294 -6.99 25.72 22.35
N LEU A 295 -6.67 25.98 21.08
CA LEU A 295 -6.55 27.30 20.49
C LEU A 295 -7.53 27.45 19.34
N SER A 296 -8.19 28.59 19.25
CA SER A 296 -9.09 28.93 18.16
C SER A 296 -8.96 30.42 17.83
N GLU A 297 -8.87 30.75 16.56
CA GLU A 297 -8.83 32.14 16.09
C GLU A 297 -10.20 32.83 16.25
N GLN A 298 -11.27 32.13 15.93
CA GLN A 298 -12.61 32.74 15.89
C GLN A 298 -13.40 32.52 17.19
N GLY A 299 -13.50 31.32 17.68
CA GLY A 299 -14.25 31.02 18.87
C GLY A 299 -14.13 29.58 19.36
N LEU A 300 -14.21 29.38 20.63
CA LEU A 300 -14.25 28.09 21.28
C LEU A 300 -15.59 27.94 22.00
N THR A 301 -16.38 26.94 21.65
CA THR A 301 -17.67 26.65 22.27
C THR A 301 -17.61 25.31 22.98
N LEU A 302 -17.93 25.31 24.29
CA LEU A 302 -18.04 24.12 25.12
C LEU A 302 -19.49 24.02 25.63
N VAL A 303 -20.21 22.95 25.26
CA VAL A 303 -21.62 22.77 25.60
C VAL A 303 -21.85 21.34 26.05
N SER A 304 -22.50 21.19 27.20
CA SER A 304 -23.14 19.95 27.64
C SER A 304 -24.65 20.11 27.55
N ALA A 305 -25.32 19.27 26.76
CA ALA A 305 -26.75 19.40 26.54
C ALA A 305 -27.60 18.96 27.76
N ASN A 306 -27.13 17.96 28.50
CA ASN A 306 -27.94 17.31 29.56
C ASN A 306 -27.31 17.34 30.94
N LEU A 307 -26.01 17.56 31.04
CA LEU A 307 -25.26 17.55 32.31
C LEU A 307 -24.40 18.79 32.46
N ASN A 308 -23.41 18.73 33.31
CA ASN A 308 -22.57 19.86 33.69
C ASN A 308 -21.36 20.01 32.74
N VAL A 309 -20.76 21.19 32.78
CA VAL A 309 -19.40 21.45 32.32
C VAL A 309 -18.59 21.82 33.57
N ASP A 310 -17.68 20.92 33.96
CA ASP A 310 -16.88 21.10 35.18
C ASP A 310 -15.45 21.54 34.81
N PHE A 311 -14.99 22.59 35.49
CA PHE A 311 -13.62 23.08 35.43
C PHE A 311 -12.96 22.93 36.77
N ALA A 312 -11.92 22.13 36.89
CA ALA A 312 -11.19 21.93 38.14
C ALA A 312 -9.66 22.00 37.89
N ALA A 313 -8.94 22.58 38.83
CA ALA A 313 -7.48 22.66 38.80
C ALA A 313 -6.89 22.55 40.21
N ALA A 314 -5.73 21.93 40.32
CA ALA A 314 -5.02 21.79 41.60
C ALA A 314 -4.57 23.13 42.21
N LYS A 315 -4.22 24.11 41.32
CA LYS A 315 -3.65 25.39 41.76
C LYS A 315 -4.54 26.60 41.44
N ARG A 316 -4.86 26.79 40.14
CA ARG A 316 -5.54 28.01 39.71
C ARG A 316 -6.43 27.75 38.49
N ILE A 317 -7.63 28.35 38.52
CA ILE A 317 -8.47 28.57 37.33
C ILE A 317 -8.53 30.05 37.08
N ARG A 318 -8.26 30.51 35.85
CA ARG A 318 -8.37 31.91 35.45
C ARG A 318 -9.17 32.03 34.16
N LEU A 319 -10.17 32.88 34.20
CA LEU A 319 -10.95 33.34 33.05
C LEU A 319 -10.59 34.82 32.84
N ALA A 320 -10.16 35.19 31.64
CA ALA A 320 -9.71 36.55 31.37
C ALA A 320 -10.06 36.98 29.94
N THR A 321 -10.27 38.28 29.75
CA THR A 321 -10.42 38.92 28.46
C THR A 321 -9.17 39.76 28.15
N ALA A 322 -8.92 40.04 26.85
CA ALA A 322 -7.81 40.90 26.43
C ALA A 322 -7.88 42.31 27.01
N GLU A 323 -9.08 42.79 27.33
CA GLU A 323 -9.33 44.12 27.89
C GLU A 323 -9.13 44.24 29.40
N GLY A 324 -8.67 43.18 30.05
CA GLY A 324 -8.23 43.19 31.44
C GLY A 324 -9.28 42.76 32.49
N ALA A 325 -10.48 42.37 32.08
CA ALA A 325 -11.42 41.77 33.03
C ALA A 325 -11.01 40.29 33.30
N SER A 326 -10.98 39.90 34.59
CA SER A 326 -10.63 38.52 34.95
C SER A 326 -11.37 38.01 36.18
N ILE A 327 -11.54 36.69 36.22
CA ILE A 327 -11.98 35.93 37.40
C ILE A 327 -10.90 34.88 37.69
N THR A 328 -10.34 34.91 38.88
CA THR A 328 -9.28 33.98 39.29
C THR A 328 -9.74 33.24 40.57
N LEU A 329 -9.66 31.90 40.52
CA LEU A 329 -9.84 31.01 41.66
C LEU A 329 -8.48 30.46 42.02
N GLU A 330 -7.96 30.78 43.17
CA GLU A 330 -6.62 30.37 43.62
C GLU A 330 -6.54 30.39 45.16
N ASN A 331 -5.89 29.40 45.76
CA ASN A 331 -5.67 29.32 47.22
C ASN A 331 -6.94 29.50 48.06
N GLY A 332 -8.07 28.98 47.59
CA GLY A 332 -9.35 29.10 48.28
C GLY A 332 -10.05 30.46 48.16
N ASN A 333 -9.50 31.39 47.38
CA ASN A 333 -10.06 32.70 47.12
C ASN A 333 -10.64 32.84 45.71
N ILE A 334 -11.63 33.70 45.58
CA ILE A 334 -12.16 34.17 44.30
C ILE A 334 -11.85 35.65 44.16
N THR A 335 -11.07 36.01 43.15
CA THR A 335 -10.73 37.40 42.84
C THR A 335 -11.39 37.81 41.52
N VAL A 336 -12.13 38.92 41.54
CA VAL A 336 -12.73 39.51 40.32
C VAL A 336 -12.13 40.89 40.12
N GLU A 337 -11.51 41.08 38.98
CA GLU A 337 -10.84 42.33 38.59
C GLU A 337 -11.35 42.80 37.25
N CYS A 338 -11.62 44.09 37.11
CA CYS A 338 -11.95 44.71 35.81
C CYS A 338 -11.64 46.21 35.82
N PRO A 339 -11.27 46.80 34.66
CA PRO A 339 -11.07 48.24 34.56
C PRO A 339 -12.36 49.05 34.62
N GLY A 340 -13.51 48.44 34.39
CA GLY A 340 -14.83 49.05 34.35
C GLY A 340 -15.72 48.64 35.54
N PRO A 341 -16.99 49.05 35.56
CA PRO A 341 -17.92 48.71 36.64
C PRO A 341 -18.35 47.23 36.60
N ILE A 342 -18.57 46.63 37.79
CA ILE A 342 -19.18 45.31 37.94
C ILE A 342 -20.68 45.51 38.14
N THR A 343 -21.52 44.94 37.29
CA THR A 343 -22.96 45.01 37.37
C THR A 343 -23.55 43.67 37.79
N TYR A 344 -24.33 43.67 38.86
CA TYR A 344 -25.07 42.50 39.33
C TYR A 344 -26.57 42.65 39.00
N LYS A 345 -27.15 41.66 38.31
CA LYS A 345 -28.59 41.55 38.05
C LYS A 345 -29.10 40.33 38.76
N THR A 346 -29.81 40.49 39.89
CA THR A 346 -30.28 39.40 40.72
C THR A 346 -31.51 39.87 41.51
N GLU A 347 -32.45 38.96 41.79
CA GLU A 347 -33.60 39.23 42.65
C GLU A 347 -33.20 39.22 44.14
N GLN A 348 -32.22 38.37 44.50
CA GLN A 348 -31.82 38.23 45.92
C GLN A 348 -30.28 38.03 45.96
N ARG A 349 -29.70 38.60 47.03
CA ARG A 349 -28.26 38.45 47.29
C ARG A 349 -28.10 37.92 48.73
N THR A 350 -27.45 36.76 48.88
CA THR A 350 -27.24 36.15 50.22
C THR A 350 -25.71 35.96 50.40
N PHE A 351 -25.24 36.33 51.61
CA PHE A 351 -23.89 36.07 52.09
C PHE A 351 -23.96 34.98 53.17
N ALA A 352 -23.33 33.81 52.87
CA ALA A 352 -23.21 32.71 53.82
C ALA A 352 -21.78 32.62 54.36
N GLY A 353 -21.57 31.90 55.44
CA GLY A 353 -20.26 31.64 55.99
C GLY A 353 -19.41 30.73 55.05
N PRO A 354 -18.11 30.65 55.29
CA PRO A 354 -17.21 29.84 54.46
C PRO A 354 -17.56 28.35 54.54
N VAL A 355 -17.56 27.69 53.36
CA VAL A 355 -17.73 26.24 53.23
C VAL A 355 -16.53 25.66 52.50
N ASN A 356 -16.02 24.57 53.03
CA ASN A 356 -14.88 23.86 52.43
C ASN A 356 -15.36 22.56 51.75
N GLN A 357 -15.25 22.47 50.44
CA GLN A 357 -15.60 21.27 49.69
C GLN A 357 -14.43 20.91 48.72
N SER A 358 -13.96 19.67 48.80
CA SER A 358 -12.90 19.19 47.88
C SER A 358 -13.51 18.65 46.59
N TYR A 359 -12.87 18.91 45.48
CA TYR A 359 -13.18 18.34 44.18
C TYR A 359 -12.13 17.26 43.81
N PRO A 360 -12.53 16.02 43.48
CA PRO A 360 -11.59 14.98 43.12
C PRO A 360 -10.97 15.29 41.75
N LEU A 361 -9.64 15.28 41.69
CA LEU A 361 -8.89 15.44 40.44
C LEU A 361 -8.51 14.07 39.90
N PRO A 362 -8.38 13.90 38.56
CA PRO A 362 -7.95 12.66 37.95
C PRO A 362 -6.51 12.31 38.34
N LEU A 363 -6.27 11.02 38.57
CA LEU A 363 -4.93 10.47 38.82
C LEU A 363 -4.38 9.89 37.50
N PHE A 364 -3.27 10.42 37.03
CA PHE A 364 -2.58 9.91 35.84
C PHE A 364 -1.51 8.89 36.22
N PRO A 365 -1.21 7.90 35.32
CA PRO A 365 -0.11 6.97 35.54
C PRO A 365 1.23 7.71 35.75
N GLN A 366 1.98 7.34 36.77
CA GLN A 366 3.23 8.03 37.13
C GLN A 366 4.46 7.48 36.41
N SER A 367 4.35 6.37 35.67
CA SER A 367 5.46 5.78 34.94
C SER A 367 5.07 5.28 33.55
N VAL A 368 5.84 5.67 32.56
CA VAL A 368 5.89 4.97 31.27
C VAL A 368 6.78 3.74 31.49
N CYS A 369 6.42 2.59 30.89
CA CYS A 369 7.29 1.41 30.92
C CYS A 369 8.57 1.68 30.11
N LEU A 370 9.55 2.37 30.73
CA LEU A 370 10.82 2.73 30.13
C LEU A 370 11.58 1.48 29.66
N GLU A 371 11.43 0.38 30.39
CA GLU A 371 12.06 -0.90 30.11
C GLU A 371 11.52 -1.55 28.82
N CYS A 372 10.20 -1.42 28.57
CA CYS A 372 9.57 -1.86 27.32
C CYS A 372 10.05 -1.03 26.13
N MET A 373 10.20 0.28 26.30
CA MET A 373 10.70 1.17 25.25
C MET A 373 12.18 0.94 24.94
N LEU A 374 13.00 0.76 25.96
CA LEU A 374 14.44 0.47 25.80
C LEU A 374 14.66 -0.89 25.15
N LYS A 375 13.87 -1.90 25.48
CA LYS A 375 13.93 -3.23 24.89
C LYS A 375 13.52 -3.23 23.42
N ALA A 376 12.49 -2.50 23.05
CA ALA A 376 12.08 -2.29 21.65
C ALA A 376 13.14 -1.53 20.85
N ALA A 377 13.72 -0.49 21.42
CA ALA A 377 14.81 0.28 20.80
C ALA A 377 16.08 -0.54 20.61
N ALA A 378 16.46 -1.36 21.59
CA ALA A 378 17.65 -2.21 21.54
C ALA A 378 17.52 -3.35 20.51
N GLN A 379 16.32 -3.85 20.30
CA GLN A 379 16.06 -4.93 19.35
C GLN A 379 15.83 -4.44 17.92
N ARG A 380 15.76 -3.14 17.68
CA ARG A 380 15.39 -2.52 16.39
C ARG A 380 14.15 -3.13 15.75
N VAL A 381 13.23 -3.63 16.58
CA VAL A 381 11.94 -4.21 16.13
C VAL A 381 10.86 -3.16 16.35
N PRO A 382 9.99 -2.92 15.36
CA PRO A 382 8.90 -1.93 15.50
C PRO A 382 7.81 -2.33 16.49
N PHE A 383 7.86 -3.56 17.05
CA PHE A 383 6.84 -4.06 17.97
C PHE A 383 7.49 -4.77 19.18
N SER A 384 7.11 -4.37 20.39
CA SER A 384 7.38 -5.17 21.58
C SER A 384 6.28 -6.21 21.72
N THR A 385 6.65 -7.48 21.87
CA THR A 385 5.70 -8.51 22.32
C THR A 385 5.35 -8.22 23.78
N LEU A 386 4.13 -7.85 24.05
CA LEU A 386 3.56 -7.86 25.39
C LEU A 386 3.50 -9.31 25.89
N GLN A 387 4.25 -9.62 26.94
CA GLN A 387 4.06 -10.82 27.75
C GLN A 387 2.93 -10.57 28.74
#